data_a5f84fbe15ab6793e9e05a965fb37268
#
_entry.id   a5f84fbe15ab6793e9e05a965fb37268
#
_cell.length_a   1.000
_cell.length_b   1.000
_cell.length_c   1.000
_cell.angle_alpha   90.00
_cell.angle_beta   90.00
_cell.angle_gamma   90.00
#
_symmetry.space_group_name_H-M   'P 1'
#
loop_
_entity.id
_entity.type
_entity.pdbx_description
1 polymer ?
#
loop_
_entity_poly.entity_id
_entity_poly.type
_entity_poly.pdbx_seq_one_letter_code
_entity_poly.pdbx_strand_id
1 'polypeptide(L)'
;MAKLVSKIYGDALFETAVEEHRVDDFFEETEGILRVLEENEELSRLMSHPQVVKEEKMQLIENIFKGKVSDEIVGLLELLVEKDHFGKTKDVLVYFRDEVKEYKKIGTVHVTSAMELSKEQKEQVEKKLLETTNYVSFEMHYEVDTALIGGMVIRMGDRVVD
;
A
#
# COMPACT_ATOMS: atom_id res chain seq x y z
N MET A 1 -4.94 12.31 -13.42
CA MET A 1 -6.29 11.96 -12.93
C MET A 1 -6.25 10.89 -11.86
N ALA A 2 -5.63 9.72 -12.13
CA ALA A 2 -5.52 8.65 -11.14
C ALA A 2 -4.81 9.11 -9.85
N LYS A 3 -3.73 9.85 -9.98
CA LYS A 3 -2.99 10.36 -8.83
C LYS A 3 -3.81 11.32 -7.97
N LEU A 4 -4.67 12.13 -8.61
CA LEU A 4 -5.52 13.06 -7.87
C LEU A 4 -6.59 12.32 -7.07
N VAL A 5 -7.22 11.30 -7.65
CA VAL A 5 -8.22 10.47 -6.97
C VAL A 5 -7.58 9.78 -5.77
N SER A 6 -6.40 9.16 -5.97
CA SER A 6 -5.67 8.48 -4.91
C SER A 6 -5.34 9.42 -3.75
N LYS A 7 -4.88 10.63 -4.07
CA LYS A 7 -4.53 11.61 -3.07
C LYS A 7 -5.76 12.08 -2.28
N ILE A 8 -6.84 12.44 -2.96
CA ILE A 8 -8.05 12.96 -2.30
C ILE A 8 -8.62 11.93 -1.33
N TYR A 9 -8.87 10.73 -1.80
CA TYR A 9 -9.50 9.70 -0.98
C TYR A 9 -8.53 9.05 0.01
N GLY A 10 -7.27 8.89 -0.39
CA GLY A 10 -6.23 8.36 0.50
C GLY A 10 -5.95 9.32 1.66
N ASP A 11 -5.84 10.62 1.38
CA ASP A 11 -5.64 11.63 2.43
C ASP A 11 -6.83 11.66 3.39
N ALA A 12 -8.05 11.59 2.85
CA ALA A 12 -9.26 11.60 3.68
C ALA A 12 -9.30 10.41 4.63
N LEU A 13 -8.97 9.23 4.13
CA LEU A 13 -8.92 8.03 4.96
C LEU A 13 -7.84 8.15 6.03
N PHE A 14 -6.67 8.67 5.66
CA PHE A 14 -5.57 8.86 6.60
C PHE A 14 -5.94 9.85 7.72
N GLU A 15 -6.54 10.97 7.37
CA GLU A 15 -6.97 11.96 8.36
C GLU A 15 -7.97 11.35 9.34
N THR A 16 -8.94 10.58 8.83
CA THR A 16 -9.91 9.90 9.68
C THR A 16 -9.25 8.90 10.61
N ALA A 17 -8.28 8.13 10.09
CA ALA A 17 -7.56 7.16 10.89
C ALA A 17 -6.80 7.82 12.05
N VAL A 18 -6.16 8.96 11.78
CA VAL A 18 -5.43 9.71 12.81
C VAL A 18 -6.39 10.30 13.84
N GLU A 19 -7.47 10.93 13.39
CA GLU A 19 -8.45 11.54 14.28
C GLU A 19 -9.10 10.54 15.22
N GLU A 20 -9.39 9.35 14.71
CA GLU A 20 -10.05 8.29 15.50
C GLU A 20 -9.08 7.38 16.23
N HIS A 21 -7.78 7.65 16.14
CA HIS A 21 -6.72 6.82 16.76
C HIS A 21 -6.79 5.36 16.28
N ARG A 22 -7.08 5.16 15.01
CA ARG A 22 -7.26 3.83 14.42
C ARG A 22 -6.34 3.59 13.22
N VAL A 23 -5.16 4.19 13.23
CA VAL A 23 -4.19 4.07 12.14
C VAL A 23 -3.81 2.61 11.91
N ASP A 24 -3.49 1.89 12.97
CA ASP A 24 -3.07 0.48 12.86
C ASP A 24 -4.21 -0.42 12.37
N ASP A 25 -5.42 -0.21 12.90
CA ASP A 25 -6.58 -0.98 12.50
C ASP A 25 -6.89 -0.78 11.01
N PHE A 26 -6.91 0.48 10.57
CA PHE A 26 -7.18 0.80 9.17
C PHE A 26 -6.07 0.27 8.26
N PHE A 27 -4.83 0.29 8.73
CA PHE A 27 -3.71 -0.25 7.96
C PHE A 27 -3.89 -1.76 7.74
N GLU A 28 -4.19 -2.52 8.79
CA GLU A 28 -4.40 -3.97 8.67
C GLU A 28 -5.60 -4.29 7.77
N GLU A 29 -6.68 -3.56 7.93
CA GLU A 29 -7.88 -3.74 7.11
C GLU A 29 -7.59 -3.45 5.63
N THR A 30 -6.82 -2.39 5.37
CA THR A 30 -6.41 -2.03 4.01
C THR A 30 -5.56 -3.12 3.38
N GLU A 31 -4.62 -3.70 4.13
CA GLU A 31 -3.81 -4.81 3.64
C GLU A 31 -4.68 -6.01 3.28
N GLY A 32 -5.69 -6.29 4.11
CA GLY A 32 -6.64 -7.37 3.84
C GLY A 32 -7.44 -7.14 2.57
N ILE A 33 -7.92 -5.92 2.36
CA ILE A 33 -8.68 -5.58 1.16
C ILE A 33 -7.81 -5.68 -0.10
N LEU A 34 -6.58 -5.16 -0.03
CA LEU A 34 -5.65 -5.26 -1.15
C LEU A 34 -5.40 -6.72 -1.53
N ARG A 35 -5.30 -7.59 -0.54
CA ARG A 35 -5.12 -9.02 -0.77
C ARG A 35 -6.33 -9.64 -1.45
N VAL A 36 -7.53 -9.28 -0.99
CA VAL A 36 -8.77 -9.77 -1.61
C VAL A 36 -8.87 -9.33 -3.06
N LEU A 37 -8.54 -8.06 -3.36
CA LEU A 37 -8.59 -7.54 -4.72
C LEU A 37 -7.55 -8.23 -5.62
N GLU A 38 -6.38 -8.52 -5.08
CA GLU A 38 -5.31 -9.17 -5.83
C GLU A 38 -5.61 -10.63 -6.13
N GLU A 39 -6.22 -11.34 -5.18
CA GLU A 39 -6.53 -12.77 -5.32
C GLU A 39 -7.82 -13.05 -6.09
N ASN A 40 -8.67 -12.05 -6.30
CA ASN A 40 -9.98 -12.19 -6.93
C ASN A 40 -10.16 -11.24 -8.11
N GLU A 41 -9.57 -11.59 -9.25
CA GLU A 41 -9.70 -10.79 -10.47
C GLU A 41 -11.14 -10.65 -10.92
N GLU A 42 -11.96 -11.69 -10.70
CA GLU A 42 -13.36 -11.66 -11.08
C GLU A 42 -14.13 -10.57 -10.34
N LEU A 43 -13.78 -10.32 -9.06
CA LEU A 43 -14.39 -9.26 -8.29
C LEU A 43 -14.10 -7.90 -8.93
N SER A 44 -12.84 -7.66 -9.30
CA SER A 44 -12.45 -6.40 -9.96
C SER A 44 -13.17 -6.22 -11.29
N ARG A 45 -13.30 -7.28 -12.08
CA ARG A 45 -14.03 -7.23 -13.34
C ARG A 45 -15.49 -6.91 -13.14
N LEU A 46 -16.13 -7.57 -12.19
CA LEU A 46 -17.53 -7.35 -11.87
C LEU A 46 -17.78 -5.91 -11.43
N MET A 47 -16.92 -5.41 -10.55
CA MET A 47 -17.04 -4.05 -10.03
C MET A 47 -16.76 -2.98 -11.07
N SER A 48 -16.01 -3.32 -12.12
CA SER A 48 -15.72 -2.40 -13.22
C SER A 48 -16.66 -2.55 -14.41
N HIS A 49 -17.57 -3.54 -14.37
CA HIS A 49 -18.43 -3.83 -15.51
C HIS A 49 -19.54 -2.80 -15.62
N PRO A 50 -19.67 -2.11 -16.78
CA PRO A 50 -20.64 -1.03 -16.92
C PRO A 50 -22.11 -1.45 -16.89
N GLN A 51 -22.39 -2.73 -17.16
CA GLN A 51 -23.75 -3.25 -17.14
C GLN A 51 -24.23 -3.64 -15.75
N VAL A 52 -23.33 -3.75 -14.78
CA VAL A 52 -23.72 -4.02 -13.40
C VAL A 52 -24.08 -2.70 -12.75
N VAL A 53 -25.30 -2.60 -12.22
CA VAL A 53 -25.78 -1.34 -11.63
C VAL A 53 -25.10 -1.07 -10.30
N LYS A 54 -25.03 0.21 -9.93
CA LYS A 54 -24.31 0.64 -8.72
C LYS A 54 -24.88 0.00 -7.46
N GLU A 55 -26.18 -0.17 -7.36
CA GLU A 55 -26.81 -0.78 -6.20
C GLU A 55 -26.32 -2.22 -5.99
N GLU A 56 -26.13 -2.97 -7.06
CA GLU A 56 -25.59 -4.33 -6.97
C GLU A 56 -24.14 -4.33 -6.54
N LYS A 57 -23.36 -3.37 -7.04
CA LYS A 57 -21.95 -3.22 -6.65
C LYS A 57 -21.84 -2.86 -5.17
N MET A 58 -22.67 -1.94 -4.70
CA MET A 58 -22.69 -1.54 -3.29
C MET A 58 -23.10 -2.69 -2.39
N GLN A 59 -24.11 -3.46 -2.82
CA GLN A 59 -24.55 -4.63 -2.06
C GLN A 59 -23.44 -5.66 -1.96
N LEU A 60 -22.68 -5.85 -3.03
CA LEU A 60 -21.56 -6.77 -3.04
C LEU A 60 -20.46 -6.33 -2.04
N ILE A 61 -20.17 -5.04 -2.00
CA ILE A 61 -19.22 -4.49 -1.03
C ILE A 61 -19.67 -4.75 0.40
N GLU A 62 -20.95 -4.50 0.68
CA GLU A 62 -21.48 -4.78 2.01
C GLU A 62 -21.40 -6.27 2.35
N ASN A 63 -21.74 -7.14 1.41
CA ASN A 63 -21.70 -8.58 1.64
C ASN A 63 -20.30 -9.09 1.93
N ILE A 64 -19.29 -8.51 1.27
CA ILE A 64 -17.91 -8.97 1.43
C ILE A 64 -17.24 -8.35 2.65
N PHE A 65 -17.44 -7.06 2.88
CA PHE A 65 -16.64 -6.29 3.83
C PHE A 65 -17.37 -5.83 5.09
N LYS A 66 -18.67 -5.62 5.05
CA LYS A 66 -19.39 -5.10 6.22
C LYS A 66 -19.27 -6.06 7.41
N GLY A 67 -18.87 -5.51 8.53
CA GLY A 67 -18.63 -6.30 9.75
C GLY A 67 -17.25 -6.94 9.81
N LYS A 68 -16.49 -6.91 8.71
CA LYS A 68 -15.12 -7.45 8.65
C LYS A 68 -14.08 -6.34 8.65
N VAL A 69 -14.44 -5.18 8.13
CA VAL A 69 -13.61 -3.98 8.18
C VAL A 69 -14.44 -2.85 8.76
N SER A 70 -13.78 -1.77 9.13
CA SER A 70 -14.43 -0.60 9.73
C SER A 70 -15.48 -0.01 8.80
N ASP A 71 -16.55 0.54 9.37
CA ASP A 71 -17.61 1.18 8.60
C ASP A 71 -17.08 2.33 7.75
N GLU A 72 -16.09 3.06 8.23
CA GLU A 72 -15.45 4.14 7.48
C GLU A 72 -14.83 3.64 6.18
N ILE A 73 -14.20 2.48 6.22
CA ILE A 73 -13.58 1.88 5.04
C ILE A 73 -14.65 1.34 4.09
N VAL A 74 -15.68 0.71 4.61
CA VAL A 74 -16.82 0.28 3.79
C VAL A 74 -17.44 1.49 3.09
N GLY A 75 -17.65 2.58 3.83
CA GLY A 75 -18.18 3.82 3.28
C GLY A 75 -17.32 4.39 2.17
N LEU A 76 -16.00 4.33 2.34
CA LEU A 76 -15.06 4.76 1.29
C LEU A 76 -15.21 3.92 0.03
N LEU A 77 -15.28 2.59 0.16
CA LEU A 77 -15.44 1.71 -0.99
C LEU A 77 -16.76 1.98 -1.72
N GLU A 78 -17.84 2.20 -0.98
CA GLU A 78 -19.13 2.53 -1.56
C GLU A 78 -19.10 3.88 -2.26
N LEU A 79 -18.41 4.86 -1.68
CA LEU A 79 -18.26 6.18 -2.29
C LEU A 79 -17.49 6.09 -3.61
N LEU A 80 -16.46 5.26 -3.66
CA LEU A 80 -15.71 5.06 -4.91
C LEU A 80 -16.59 4.43 -5.99
N VAL A 81 -17.49 3.51 -5.62
CA VAL A 81 -18.46 2.96 -6.56
C VAL A 81 -19.40 4.07 -7.05
N GLU A 82 -19.94 4.85 -6.13
CA GLU A 82 -20.88 5.92 -6.47
C GLU A 82 -20.30 6.94 -7.43
N LYS A 83 -19.03 7.26 -7.27
CA LYS A 83 -18.33 8.24 -8.10
C LYS A 83 -17.67 7.63 -9.35
N ASP A 84 -17.94 6.36 -9.63
CA ASP A 84 -17.35 5.64 -10.77
C ASP A 84 -15.82 5.57 -10.71
N HIS A 85 -15.28 5.51 -9.50
CA HIS A 85 -13.84 5.44 -9.26
C HIS A 85 -13.38 4.10 -8.67
N PHE A 86 -14.21 3.08 -8.70
CA PHE A 86 -13.81 1.80 -8.08
C PHE A 86 -12.56 1.22 -8.72
N GLY A 87 -12.33 1.47 -10.01
CA GLY A 87 -11.10 1.05 -10.68
C GLY A 87 -9.82 1.66 -10.10
N LYS A 88 -9.96 2.70 -9.28
CA LYS A 88 -8.84 3.35 -8.58
C LYS A 88 -8.69 2.90 -7.14
N THR A 89 -9.53 1.98 -6.67
CA THR A 89 -9.52 1.53 -5.28
C THR A 89 -8.15 1.06 -4.83
N LYS A 90 -7.49 0.22 -5.63
CA LYS A 90 -6.16 -0.27 -5.31
C LYS A 90 -5.18 0.89 -5.11
N ASP A 91 -5.20 1.85 -6.03
CA ASP A 91 -4.30 3.01 -5.95
C ASP A 91 -4.57 3.86 -4.71
N VAL A 92 -5.85 4.06 -4.36
CA VAL A 92 -6.24 4.80 -3.16
C VAL A 92 -5.70 4.11 -1.90
N LEU A 93 -5.88 2.79 -1.82
CA LEU A 93 -5.45 2.03 -0.65
C LEU A 93 -3.93 1.94 -0.54
N VAL A 94 -3.23 1.83 -1.67
CA VAL A 94 -1.77 1.85 -1.68
C VAL A 94 -1.27 3.23 -1.23
N TYR A 95 -1.89 4.30 -1.70
CA TYR A 95 -1.55 5.65 -1.28
C TYR A 95 -1.71 5.81 0.24
N PHE A 96 -2.85 5.36 0.77
CA PHE A 96 -3.09 5.38 2.21
C PHE A 96 -2.01 4.60 2.97
N ARG A 97 -1.71 3.39 2.51
CA ARG A 97 -0.69 2.54 3.13
C ARG A 97 0.65 3.26 3.20
N ASP A 98 1.04 3.90 2.10
CA ASP A 98 2.31 4.62 2.04
C ASP A 98 2.33 5.82 2.99
N GLU A 99 1.20 6.52 3.12
CA GLU A 99 1.09 7.61 4.10
C GLU A 99 1.24 7.11 5.54
N VAL A 100 0.65 5.96 5.85
CA VAL A 100 0.78 5.37 7.18
C VAL A 100 2.24 5.02 7.47
N LYS A 101 2.95 4.45 6.49
CA LYS A 101 4.36 4.11 6.65
C LYS A 101 5.21 5.35 6.92
N GLU A 102 4.98 6.44 6.19
CA GLU A 102 5.68 7.71 6.44
C GLU A 102 5.34 8.26 7.83
N TYR A 103 4.09 8.20 8.21
CA TYR A 103 3.63 8.65 9.52
C TYR A 103 4.33 7.87 10.65
N LYS A 104 4.52 6.57 10.47
CA LYS A 104 5.18 5.70 11.44
C LYS A 104 6.69 5.67 11.26
N LYS A 105 7.24 6.39 10.29
CA LYS A 105 8.67 6.42 9.99
C LYS A 105 9.21 5.04 9.62
N ILE A 106 8.48 4.34 8.76
CA ILE A 106 8.92 3.06 8.20
C ILE A 106 9.35 3.30 6.76
N GLY A 107 10.63 3.09 6.47
CA GLY A 107 11.15 3.25 5.11
C GLY A 107 11.04 1.96 4.32
N THR A 108 10.85 2.05 3.03
CA THR A 108 10.86 0.90 2.12
C THR A 108 12.15 0.97 1.30
N VAL A 109 12.94 -0.09 1.35
CA VAL A 109 14.28 -0.12 0.74
C VAL A 109 14.42 -1.32 -0.17
N HIS A 110 14.91 -1.08 -1.39
CA HIS A 110 15.24 -2.12 -2.36
C HIS A 110 16.74 -2.18 -2.52
N VAL A 111 17.33 -3.32 -2.22
CA VAL A 111 18.77 -3.56 -2.36
C VAL A 111 19.01 -4.57 -3.47
N THR A 112 19.78 -4.17 -4.48
CA THR A 112 20.18 -5.05 -5.57
C THR A 112 21.68 -5.28 -5.48
N SER A 113 22.12 -6.52 -5.50
CA SER A 113 23.54 -6.87 -5.41
C SER A 113 23.91 -7.91 -6.46
N ALA A 114 25.20 -7.99 -6.78
CA ALA A 114 25.71 -8.95 -7.77
C ALA A 114 25.62 -10.40 -7.26
N MET A 115 25.68 -10.58 -5.95
CA MET A 115 25.60 -11.88 -5.29
C MET A 115 24.65 -11.77 -4.11
N GLU A 116 24.10 -12.90 -3.70
CA GLU A 116 23.24 -12.93 -2.53
C GLU A 116 24.02 -12.45 -1.30
N LEU A 117 23.41 -11.53 -0.55
CA LEU A 117 24.03 -11.00 0.66
C LEU A 117 23.89 -11.96 1.82
N SER A 118 24.91 -12.05 2.67
CA SER A 118 24.82 -12.81 3.91
C SER A 118 23.91 -12.09 4.91
N LYS A 119 23.51 -12.82 5.93
CA LYS A 119 22.69 -12.24 7.01
C LYS A 119 23.42 -11.04 7.65
N GLU A 120 24.72 -11.17 7.87
CA GLU A 120 25.54 -10.11 8.46
C GLU A 120 25.57 -8.87 7.57
N GLN A 121 25.73 -9.06 6.26
CA GLN A 121 25.74 -7.95 5.30
C GLN A 121 24.38 -7.24 5.29
N LYS A 122 23.27 -7.98 5.33
CA LYS A 122 21.94 -7.38 5.38
C LYS A 122 21.73 -6.56 6.64
N GLU A 123 22.19 -7.08 7.79
CA GLU A 123 22.12 -6.35 9.06
C GLU A 123 22.92 -5.07 9.04
N GLN A 124 24.11 -5.09 8.41
CA GLN A 124 24.95 -3.91 8.30
C GLN A 124 24.31 -2.83 7.42
N VAL A 125 23.67 -3.23 6.31
CA VAL A 125 22.97 -2.28 5.44
C VAL A 125 21.86 -1.61 6.22
N GLU A 126 21.03 -2.38 6.90
CA GLU A 126 19.90 -1.86 7.68
C GLU A 126 20.38 -0.93 8.79
N LYS A 127 21.42 -1.34 9.51
CA LYS A 127 21.99 -0.54 10.59
C LYS A 127 22.47 0.82 10.07
N LYS A 128 23.16 0.83 8.94
CA LYS A 128 23.67 2.08 8.36
C LYS A 128 22.53 2.99 7.94
N LEU A 129 21.44 2.43 7.39
CA LEU A 129 20.26 3.19 7.02
C LEU A 129 19.61 3.81 8.24
N LEU A 130 19.54 3.07 9.35
CA LEU A 130 18.99 3.61 10.60
C LEU A 130 19.82 4.77 11.14
N GLU A 131 21.15 4.71 10.97
CA GLU A 131 22.06 5.77 11.43
C GLU A 131 22.02 7.01 10.55
N THR A 132 21.71 6.87 9.26
CA THR A 132 21.84 7.96 8.28
C THR A 132 20.50 8.55 7.84
N THR A 133 19.36 8.03 8.33
CA THR A 133 18.03 8.51 7.97
C THR A 133 17.22 8.77 9.23
N ASN A 134 16.05 9.39 9.04
CA ASN A 134 15.12 9.66 10.15
C ASN A 134 14.10 8.53 10.37
N TYR A 135 14.22 7.43 9.64
CA TYR A 135 13.31 6.30 9.78
C TYR A 135 13.64 5.48 11.03
N VAL A 136 12.63 4.86 11.61
CA VAL A 136 12.80 4.03 12.81
C VAL A 136 12.86 2.54 12.49
N SER A 137 12.37 2.17 11.30
CA SER A 137 12.45 0.80 10.82
C SER A 137 12.35 0.78 9.30
N PHE A 138 12.66 -0.37 8.70
CA PHE A 138 12.65 -0.51 7.25
C PHE A 138 12.00 -1.81 6.82
N GLU A 139 11.27 -1.74 5.70
CA GLU A 139 10.88 -2.92 4.95
C GLU A 139 11.98 -3.13 3.92
N MET A 140 12.73 -4.21 4.04
CA MET A 140 13.87 -4.49 3.18
C MET A 140 13.50 -5.50 2.11
N HIS A 141 13.82 -5.17 0.86
CA HIS A 141 13.62 -6.06 -0.29
C HIS A 141 14.98 -6.27 -0.94
N TYR A 142 15.39 -7.52 -1.08
CA TYR A 142 16.69 -7.88 -1.63
C TYR A 142 16.55 -8.61 -2.94
N GLU A 143 17.30 -8.19 -3.94
CA GLU A 143 17.35 -8.85 -5.24
C GLU A 143 18.81 -9.09 -5.64
N VAL A 144 19.01 -10.11 -6.47
CA VAL A 144 20.32 -10.41 -7.04
C VAL A 144 20.26 -10.14 -8.53
N ASP A 145 21.21 -9.35 -9.03
CA ASP A 145 21.37 -9.08 -10.45
C ASP A 145 22.85 -9.34 -10.81
N THR A 146 23.09 -10.48 -11.45
CA THR A 146 24.43 -10.91 -11.79
C THR A 146 25.09 -10.01 -12.86
N ALA A 147 24.30 -9.14 -13.50
CA ALA A 147 24.84 -8.19 -14.48
C ALA A 147 25.60 -7.03 -13.80
N LEU A 148 25.38 -6.83 -12.49
CA LEU A 148 26.14 -5.81 -11.73
C LEU A 148 27.60 -6.23 -11.60
N ILE A 149 28.49 -5.26 -11.80
CA ILE A 149 29.92 -5.50 -11.68
C ILE A 149 30.36 -5.10 -10.27
N GLY A 150 30.12 -6.02 -9.33
CA GLY A 150 30.45 -5.78 -7.92
C GLY A 150 29.52 -4.76 -7.27
N GLY A 151 29.67 -4.59 -5.97
CA GLY A 151 28.91 -3.63 -5.21
C GLY A 151 27.43 -3.93 -5.08
N MET A 152 26.68 -2.91 -4.69
CA MET A 152 25.23 -3.02 -4.54
C MET A 152 24.58 -1.67 -4.83
N VAL A 153 23.32 -1.71 -5.24
CA VAL A 153 22.52 -0.52 -5.44
C VAL A 153 21.42 -0.52 -4.38
N ILE A 154 21.33 0.55 -3.62
CA ILE A 154 20.31 0.72 -2.58
C ILE A 154 19.37 1.82 -3.03
N ARG A 155 18.09 1.50 -3.12
CA ARG A 155 17.07 2.49 -3.51
C ARG A 155 16.04 2.63 -2.41
N MET A 156 15.78 3.86 -2.01
CA MET A 156 14.75 4.19 -1.03
C MET A 156 13.91 5.34 -1.58
N GLY A 157 12.67 5.01 -2.00
CA GLY A 157 11.83 5.96 -2.72
C GLY A 157 12.50 6.38 -4.03
N ASP A 158 12.69 7.68 -4.22
CA ASP A 158 13.35 8.22 -5.41
C ASP A 158 14.87 8.32 -5.26
N ARG A 159 15.38 7.98 -4.09
CA ARG A 159 16.83 8.05 -3.81
C ARG A 159 17.53 6.76 -4.22
N VAL A 160 18.69 6.91 -4.87
CA VAL A 160 19.55 5.78 -5.19
C VAL A 160 20.88 6.04 -4.51
N VAL A 161 21.35 5.05 -3.76
CA VAL A 161 22.62 5.11 -3.05
C VAL A 161 23.47 3.92 -3.51
N ASP A 162 24.68 4.18 -3.97
CA ASP A 162 25.62 3.12 -4.39
C ASP A 162 26.39 2.53 -3.21
#